data_3a9822a825582a0bef8245a1f3a0b049
#
_entry.id   3a9822a825582a0bef8245a1f3a0b049
#
_cell.length_a   1.000
_cell.length_b   1.000
_cell.length_c   1.000
_cell.angle_alpha   90.00
_cell.angle_beta   90.00
_cell.angle_gamma   90.00
#
_symmetry.space_group_name_H-M   'P 1'
#
loop_
_entity.id
_entity.type
_entity.pdbx_description
1 polymer ?
#
loop_
_entity_poly.entity_id
_entity_poly.type
_entity_poly.pdbx_seq_one_letter_code
_entity_poly.pdbx_strand_id
1 'polypeptide(L)' 'MTDEDLMTRIKIVVDNLSFKIGDLTLMYEHKQVDPDDFYKEASCIKSDSVESIMDLISEYEESLEEK' A
#
# COMPACT_ATOMS: atom_id res chain seq x y z
N MET A 1 6.84 19.16 3.07
CA MET A 1 6.34 18.31 1.98
C MET A 1 5.29 19.06 1.18
N THR A 2 5.41 19.11 -0.13
CA THR A 2 4.42 19.75 -1.01
C THR A 2 3.31 18.77 -1.37
N ASP A 3 2.20 19.30 -1.91
CA ASP A 3 1.11 18.46 -2.41
C ASP A 3 1.60 17.48 -3.47
N GLU A 4 2.48 17.93 -4.36
CA GLU A 4 3.04 17.08 -5.40
C GLU A 4 3.90 15.95 -4.82
N ASP A 5 4.69 16.23 -3.80
CA ASP A 5 5.48 15.22 -3.12
C ASP A 5 4.59 14.18 -2.46
N LEU A 6 3.52 14.62 -1.80
CA LEU A 6 2.57 13.73 -1.17
C LEU A 6 1.93 12.80 -2.21
N MET A 7 1.45 13.37 -3.31
CA MET A 7 0.80 12.60 -4.38
C MET A 7 1.76 11.59 -5.00
N THR A 8 3.01 12.00 -5.23
CA THR A 8 4.03 11.11 -5.79
C THR A 8 4.30 9.93 -4.87
N ARG A 9 4.44 10.17 -3.58
CA ARG A 9 4.69 9.12 -2.60
C ARG A 9 3.51 8.18 -2.45
N ILE A 10 2.29 8.72 -2.47
CA ILE A 10 1.08 7.89 -2.42
C ILE A 10 1.00 7.00 -3.66
N LYS A 11 1.32 7.53 -4.84
CA LYS A 11 1.33 6.72 -6.07
C LYS A 11 2.31 5.56 -5.99
N ILE A 12 3.48 5.78 -5.40
CA ILE A 12 4.48 4.71 -5.22
C ILE A 12 3.89 3.60 -4.32
N VAL A 13 3.23 3.97 -3.24
CA VAL A 13 2.60 2.99 -2.35
C VAL A 13 1.51 2.21 -3.08
N VAL A 14 0.67 2.89 -3.86
CA VAL A 14 -0.40 2.26 -4.62
C VAL A 14 0.16 1.34 -5.70
N ASP A 15 1.21 1.76 -6.40
CA ASP A 15 1.86 0.93 -7.43
C ASP A 15 2.44 -0.34 -6.80
N ASN A 16 3.11 -0.23 -5.67
CA ASN A 16 3.64 -1.39 -4.94
C ASN A 16 2.53 -2.32 -4.48
N LEU A 17 1.43 -1.77 -3.99
CA LEU A 17 0.27 -2.55 -3.60
C LEU A 17 -0.29 -3.32 -4.79
N SER A 18 -0.48 -2.65 -5.91
CA SER A 18 -1.01 -3.27 -7.13
C SER A 18 -0.11 -4.41 -7.61
N PHE A 19 1.21 -4.19 -7.58
CA PHE A 19 2.18 -5.20 -7.98
C PHE A 19 2.12 -6.43 -7.07
N LYS A 20 2.11 -6.23 -5.76
CA LYS A 20 2.05 -7.32 -4.80
C LYS A 20 0.75 -8.12 -4.89
N ILE A 21 -0.37 -7.43 -5.03
CA ILE A 21 -1.67 -8.08 -5.19
C ILE A 21 -1.72 -8.84 -6.52
N GLY A 22 -1.17 -8.27 -7.58
CA GLY A 22 -1.09 -8.94 -8.88
C GLY A 22 -0.30 -10.25 -8.81
N ASP A 23 0.87 -10.22 -8.18
CA ASP A 23 1.69 -11.42 -7.98
C ASP A 23 0.93 -12.48 -7.17
N LEU A 24 0.32 -12.06 -6.07
CA LEU A 24 -0.43 -12.97 -5.22
C LEU A 24 -1.61 -13.59 -5.97
N THR A 25 -2.29 -12.80 -6.80
CA THR A 25 -3.40 -13.28 -7.62
C THR A 25 -2.93 -14.36 -8.60
N LEU A 26 -1.77 -14.15 -9.24
CA LEU A 26 -1.20 -15.15 -10.14
C LEU A 26 -0.86 -16.43 -9.40
N MET A 27 -0.29 -16.33 -8.22
CA MET A 27 0.01 -17.50 -7.39
C MET A 27 -1.27 -18.27 -7.05
N TYR A 28 -2.34 -17.56 -6.75
CA TYR A 28 -3.63 -18.18 -6.46
C TYR A 28 -4.20 -18.87 -7.69
N GLU A 29 -4.13 -18.23 -8.85
CA GLU A 29 -4.62 -18.82 -10.11
C GLU A 29 -3.86 -20.10 -10.47
N HIS A 30 -2.56 -20.13 -10.17
CA HIS A 30 -1.73 -21.32 -10.41
C HIS A 30 -1.76 -22.33 -9.26
N LYS A 31 -2.66 -22.14 -8.31
CA LYS A 31 -2.86 -23.03 -7.16
C LYS A 31 -1.63 -23.21 -6.30
N GLN A 32 -0.77 -22.17 -6.24
CA GLN A 32 0.41 -22.17 -5.40
C GLN A 32 0.10 -21.74 -3.96
N VAL A 33 -1.03 -21.10 -3.74
CA VAL A 33 -1.50 -20.72 -2.40
C VAL A 33 -2.94 -21.14 -2.23
N ASP A 34 -3.31 -21.48 -0.99
CA ASP A 34 -4.67 -21.82 -0.62
C ASP A 34 -5.53 -20.54 -0.50
N PRO A 35 -6.87 -20.65 -0.62
CA PRO A 35 -7.74 -19.49 -0.41
C PRO A 35 -7.52 -18.80 0.93
N ASP A 36 -7.30 -19.56 2.00
CA ASP A 36 -7.06 -18.97 3.32
C ASP A 36 -5.75 -18.19 3.37
N ASP A 37 -4.68 -18.74 2.79
CA ASP A 37 -3.38 -18.08 2.71
C ASP A 37 -3.46 -16.86 1.82
N PHE A 38 -4.16 -16.95 0.70
CA PHE A 38 -4.39 -15.81 -0.18
C PHE A 38 -5.04 -14.65 0.59
N TYR A 39 -6.08 -14.95 1.33
CA TYR A 39 -6.81 -13.93 2.10
C TYR A 39 -5.93 -13.29 3.15
N LYS A 40 -5.15 -14.09 3.88
CA LYS A 40 -4.24 -13.60 4.92
C LYS A 40 -3.17 -12.68 4.33
N GLU A 41 -2.53 -13.11 3.25
CA GLU A 41 -1.49 -12.32 2.58
C GLU A 41 -2.06 -11.02 2.01
N ALA A 42 -3.21 -11.08 1.38
CA ALA A 42 -3.87 -9.89 0.85
C ALA A 42 -4.21 -8.90 1.95
N SER A 43 -4.67 -9.39 3.10
CA SER A 43 -4.98 -8.55 4.25
C SER A 43 -3.73 -7.87 4.80
N CYS A 44 -2.60 -8.60 4.88
CA CYS A 44 -1.33 -8.03 5.32
C CYS A 44 -0.85 -6.94 4.37
N ILE A 45 -0.89 -7.20 3.07
CA ILE A 45 -0.48 -6.23 2.05
C ILE A 45 -1.34 -4.97 2.14
N LYS A 46 -2.65 -5.14 2.29
CA LYS A 46 -3.58 -4.02 2.46
C LYS A 46 -3.24 -3.20 3.70
N SER A 47 -3.05 -3.86 4.85
CA SER A 47 -2.75 -3.19 6.11
C SER A 47 -1.46 -2.38 6.03
N ASP A 48 -0.40 -2.97 5.47
CA ASP A 48 0.88 -2.29 5.31
C ASP A 48 0.75 -1.05 4.43
N SER A 49 0.00 -1.15 3.34
CA SER A 49 -0.20 -0.05 2.41
C SER A 49 -1.01 1.08 3.05
N VAL A 50 -2.07 0.74 3.78
CA VAL A 50 -2.89 1.73 4.48
C VAL A 50 -2.04 2.45 5.53
N GLU A 51 -1.24 1.71 6.30
CA GLU A 51 -0.36 2.30 7.31
C GLU A 51 0.63 3.28 6.68
N SER A 52 1.25 2.89 5.57
CA SER A 52 2.19 3.76 4.85
C SER A 52 1.53 5.05 4.37
N ILE A 53 0.32 4.95 3.83
CA ILE A 53 -0.44 6.12 3.37
C ILE A 53 -0.80 7.03 4.54
N MET A 54 -1.24 6.45 5.65
CA MET A 54 -1.59 7.23 6.85
C MET A 54 -0.37 7.96 7.41
N ASP A 55 0.80 7.32 7.41
CA ASP A 55 2.04 7.96 7.85
C ASP A 55 2.39 9.15 6.96
N LEU A 56 2.24 9.00 5.64
CA LEU A 56 2.50 10.10 4.71
C LEU A 56 1.54 11.27 4.93
N ILE A 57 0.27 10.98 5.17
CA ILE A 57 -0.72 12.01 5.46
C ILE A 57 -0.38 12.74 6.75
N SER A 58 0.05 12.01 7.79
CA SER A 58 0.47 12.60 9.05
C SER A 58 1.67 13.52 8.88
N GLU A 59 2.67 13.10 8.12
CA GLU A 59 3.84 13.94 7.81
C GLU A 59 3.43 15.21 7.08
N TYR A 60 2.50 15.10 6.15
CA TYR A 60 2.00 16.24 5.40
C TYR A 60 1.29 17.24 6.33
N GLU A 61 0.43 16.74 7.22
CA GLU A 61 -0.28 17.58 8.18
C GLU A 61 0.69 18.30 9.12
N GLU A 62 1.71 17.60 9.61
CA GLU A 62 2.75 18.21 10.44
C GLU A 62 3.48 19.32 9.70
N SER A 63 3.78 19.09 8.42
CA SER A 63 4.43 20.09 7.58
C SER A 63 3.59 21.36 7.43
N LEU A 64 2.27 21.22 7.36
CA LEU A 64 1.35 22.36 7.29
C LEU A 64 1.30 23.14 8.61
N GLU A 65 1.35 22.43 9.73
CA GLU A 65 1.30 23.07 11.05
C GLU A 65 2.54 23.88 11.38
N GLU A 66 3.68 23.52 10.82
CA GLU A 66 4.96 24.21 11.05
C GLU A 66 5.02 25.58 10.38
N LYS A 67 4.07 25.91 9.55
CA LYS A 67 3.98 27.23 8.94
C LYS A 67 3.17 28.20 9.78
#